data_feda9ca98d8f6d8fd335899f1f083cee
#
_entry.id   feda9ca98d8f6d8fd335899f1f083cee
#
_cell.length_a   1.000
_cell.length_b   1.000
_cell.length_c   1.000
_cell.angle_alpha   90.00
_cell.angle_beta   90.00
_cell.angle_gamma   90.00
#
_symmetry.space_group_name_H-M   'P 1'
#
loop_
_entity.id
_entity.type
_entity.pdbx_description
1 polymer ?
#
loop_
_entity_poly.entity_id
_entity_poly.type
_entity_poly.pdbx_seq_one_letter_code
_entity_poly.pdbx_strand_id
1 'polypeptide(L)'
;MESLFVMAQVAPTEYPKDNLEKADSLVKEAAEKYHPGMILLPETFMSRFPAGTDIATANAVAEPLDGEFVQGMKKLAADHDVWLTFGMKETIEDPADHRCYNTVVMVNNKGEIVQTYRKTHLYDAFGYKESNEYKAGDKFFEPVDTPFGKLGLFVCYEVRFPEVARDQVSKGADILMQPERKVIGSCPACGSDVCETAKGWFC
;
A
#
# COMPACT_ATOMS: atom_id res chain seq x y z
N MET A 1 -19.25 17.70 1.00
CA MET A 1 -19.80 16.33 1.12
C MET A 1 -18.88 15.59 2.07
N GLU A 2 -19.37 15.05 3.17
CA GLU A 2 -18.55 14.22 4.07
C GLU A 2 -18.25 12.91 3.33
N SER A 3 -16.96 12.57 3.20
CA SER A 3 -16.54 11.31 2.58
C SER A 3 -15.84 10.46 3.63
N LEU A 4 -16.27 9.22 3.78
CA LEU A 4 -15.67 8.27 4.71
C LEU A 4 -14.53 7.52 4.03
N PHE A 5 -13.38 7.47 4.70
CA PHE A 5 -12.24 6.64 4.31
C PHE A 5 -12.12 5.47 5.29
N VAL A 6 -11.97 4.28 4.76
CA VAL A 6 -11.72 3.07 5.54
C VAL A 6 -10.25 2.67 5.41
N MET A 7 -9.56 2.53 6.53
CA MET A 7 -8.20 1.98 6.58
C MET A 7 -8.27 0.55 7.09
N ALA A 8 -7.90 -0.41 6.25
CA ALA A 8 -7.89 -1.82 6.60
C ALA A 8 -6.55 -2.20 7.27
N GLN A 9 -6.60 -2.50 8.56
CA GLN A 9 -5.44 -2.97 9.33
C GLN A 9 -5.43 -4.51 9.35
N VAL A 10 -4.80 -5.10 8.36
CA VAL A 10 -4.76 -6.56 8.17
C VAL A 10 -3.37 -7.02 7.80
N ALA A 11 -3.01 -8.23 8.22
CA ALA A 11 -1.77 -8.87 7.82
C ALA A 11 -1.98 -9.65 6.52
N PRO A 12 -1.22 -9.36 5.45
CA PRO A 12 -1.22 -10.21 4.27
C PRO A 12 -0.49 -11.54 4.51
N THR A 13 -0.83 -12.54 3.72
CA THR A 13 -0.12 -13.82 3.60
C THR A 13 0.97 -13.72 2.54
N GLU A 14 1.70 -14.83 2.32
CA GLU A 14 2.71 -14.94 1.26
C GLU A 14 2.10 -14.94 -0.15
N TYR A 15 0.85 -15.37 -0.29
CA TYR A 15 0.25 -15.69 -1.58
C TYR A 15 -0.71 -14.60 -2.07
N PRO A 16 -0.47 -14.03 -3.28
CA PRO A 16 -1.33 -12.99 -3.86
C PRO A 16 -2.81 -13.39 -3.94
N LYS A 17 -3.09 -14.66 -4.29
CA LYS A 17 -4.45 -15.17 -4.40
C LYS A 17 -5.21 -15.10 -3.08
N ASP A 18 -4.59 -15.54 -1.99
CA ASP A 18 -5.22 -15.52 -0.65
C ASP A 18 -5.48 -14.07 -0.20
N ASN A 19 -4.57 -13.15 -0.55
CA ASN A 19 -4.73 -11.75 -0.22
C ASN A 19 -5.78 -11.07 -1.11
N LEU A 20 -5.98 -11.50 -2.34
CA LEU A 20 -7.07 -11.05 -3.18
C LEU A 20 -8.44 -11.50 -2.62
N GLU A 21 -8.56 -12.77 -2.18
CA GLU A 21 -9.77 -13.27 -1.50
C GLU A 21 -10.04 -12.53 -0.18
N LYS A 22 -8.98 -12.19 0.55
CA LYS A 22 -9.06 -11.35 1.75
C LYS A 22 -9.52 -9.93 1.40
N ALA A 23 -9.00 -9.33 0.32
CA ALA A 23 -9.44 -8.02 -0.15
C ALA A 23 -10.92 -8.04 -0.53
N ASP A 24 -11.39 -9.07 -1.25
CA ASP A 24 -12.81 -9.22 -1.61
C ASP A 24 -13.71 -9.16 -0.38
N SER A 25 -13.38 -9.95 0.64
CA SER A 25 -14.16 -9.99 1.89
C SER A 25 -14.14 -8.63 2.62
N LEU A 26 -12.99 -7.97 2.70
CA LEU A 26 -12.83 -6.68 3.38
C LEU A 26 -13.53 -5.55 2.64
N VAL A 27 -13.38 -5.48 1.32
CA VAL A 27 -14.01 -4.44 0.49
C VAL A 27 -15.52 -4.58 0.53
N LYS A 28 -16.02 -5.81 0.40
CA LYS A 28 -17.45 -6.10 0.50
C LYS A 28 -18.03 -5.68 1.85
N GLU A 29 -17.40 -6.12 2.96
CA GLU A 29 -17.86 -5.75 4.31
C GLU A 29 -17.82 -4.22 4.50
N ALA A 30 -16.74 -3.56 4.08
CA ALA A 30 -16.61 -2.12 4.21
C ALA A 30 -17.67 -1.38 3.37
N ALA A 31 -17.90 -1.81 2.12
CA ALA A 31 -18.88 -1.20 1.24
C ALA A 31 -20.30 -1.35 1.80
N GLU A 32 -20.69 -2.56 2.25
CA GLU A 32 -22.02 -2.83 2.80
C GLU A 32 -22.29 -2.10 4.12
N LYS A 33 -21.28 -1.98 4.99
CA LYS A 33 -21.44 -1.47 6.34
C LYS A 33 -21.25 0.03 6.48
N TYR A 34 -20.31 0.59 5.71
CA TYR A 34 -19.84 1.95 5.90
C TYR A 34 -20.04 2.85 4.68
N HIS A 35 -20.29 2.30 3.51
CA HIS A 35 -20.42 3.04 2.24
C HIS A 35 -19.26 4.06 2.02
N PRO A 36 -17.98 3.63 2.11
CA PRO A 36 -16.86 4.53 2.03
C PRO A 36 -16.65 5.04 0.60
N GLY A 37 -16.12 6.25 0.47
CA GLY A 37 -15.61 6.73 -0.82
C GLY A 37 -14.30 6.06 -1.23
N MET A 38 -13.45 5.70 -0.23
CA MET A 38 -12.15 5.09 -0.47
C MET A 38 -11.79 4.08 0.62
N ILE A 39 -11.11 3.01 0.21
CA ILE A 39 -10.52 2.01 1.11
C ILE A 39 -9.01 1.96 0.88
N LEU A 40 -8.25 2.10 1.95
CA LEU A 40 -6.79 2.02 1.96
C LEU A 40 -6.35 0.68 2.55
N LEU A 41 -5.63 -0.12 1.76
CA LEU A 41 -4.99 -1.37 2.16
C LEU A 41 -3.50 -1.15 2.48
N PRO A 42 -2.86 -2.04 3.27
CA PRO A 42 -1.48 -1.87 3.70
C PRO A 42 -0.44 -1.82 2.57
N GLU A 43 0.75 -1.33 2.92
CA GLU A 43 1.97 -1.50 2.13
C GLU A 43 2.23 -2.99 1.86
N THR A 44 2.63 -3.34 0.62
CA THR A 44 2.89 -4.73 0.17
C THR A 44 1.76 -5.73 0.48
N PHE A 45 0.51 -5.26 0.45
CA PHE A 45 -0.66 -6.09 0.75
C PHE A 45 -0.78 -7.31 -0.16
N MET A 46 -0.32 -7.23 -1.41
CA MET A 46 -0.33 -8.34 -2.35
C MET A 46 0.35 -9.60 -1.81
N SER A 47 1.48 -9.44 -1.10
CA SER A 47 2.28 -10.58 -0.64
C SER A 47 3.26 -10.16 0.45
N ARG A 48 3.35 -10.98 1.51
CA ARG A 48 4.32 -10.78 2.57
C ARG A 48 4.92 -12.10 3.05
N PHE A 49 6.19 -12.29 2.79
CA PHE A 49 6.94 -13.43 3.30
C PHE A 49 7.52 -13.17 4.69
N PRO A 50 7.74 -14.22 5.50
CA PRO A 50 8.46 -14.12 6.77
C PRO A 50 9.88 -13.55 6.60
N ALA A 51 10.38 -12.89 7.65
CA ALA A 51 11.75 -12.41 7.66
C ALA A 51 12.73 -13.58 7.50
N GLY A 52 13.75 -13.40 6.66
CA GLY A 52 14.75 -14.44 6.36
C GLY A 52 14.38 -15.37 5.20
N THR A 53 13.21 -15.20 4.59
CA THR A 53 12.92 -15.89 3.32
C THR A 53 13.91 -15.46 2.24
N ASP A 54 14.35 -16.40 1.42
CA ASP A 54 15.18 -16.10 0.25
C ASP A 54 14.49 -15.09 -0.67
N ILE A 55 15.25 -14.09 -1.13
CA ILE A 55 14.72 -12.95 -1.91
C ILE A 55 14.12 -13.41 -3.24
N ALA A 56 14.77 -14.36 -3.93
CA ALA A 56 14.24 -14.87 -5.19
C ALA A 56 12.89 -15.56 -4.99
N THR A 57 12.75 -16.34 -3.90
CA THR A 57 11.49 -16.96 -3.51
C THR A 57 10.43 -15.91 -3.16
N ALA A 58 10.80 -14.91 -2.35
CA ALA A 58 9.88 -13.87 -1.92
C ALA A 58 9.41 -12.95 -3.07
N ASN A 59 10.22 -12.81 -4.12
CA ASN A 59 9.90 -11.98 -5.28
C ASN A 59 9.36 -12.77 -6.49
N ALA A 60 9.35 -14.11 -6.43
CA ALA A 60 8.77 -14.94 -7.48
C ALA A 60 7.25 -14.68 -7.68
N VAL A 61 6.60 -14.09 -6.71
CA VAL A 61 5.16 -13.72 -6.76
C VAL A 61 4.91 -12.30 -7.27
N ALA A 62 5.96 -11.55 -7.63
CA ALA A 62 5.80 -10.22 -8.18
C ALA A 62 5.08 -10.27 -9.54
N GLU A 63 4.21 -9.31 -9.77
CA GLU A 63 3.42 -9.20 -11.01
C GLU A 63 3.61 -7.83 -11.68
N PRO A 64 3.40 -7.74 -12.99
CA PRO A 64 3.29 -6.45 -13.65
C PRO A 64 1.98 -5.74 -13.26
N LEU A 65 1.84 -4.45 -13.61
CA LEU A 65 0.65 -3.67 -13.31
C LEU A 65 -0.63 -4.15 -14.01
N ASP A 66 -0.52 -5.00 -14.99
CA ASP A 66 -1.63 -5.68 -15.68
C ASP A 66 -1.80 -7.15 -15.23
N GLY A 67 -1.11 -7.56 -14.16
CA GLY A 67 -1.18 -8.91 -13.59
C GLY A 67 -2.51 -9.24 -12.91
N GLU A 68 -2.69 -10.52 -12.55
CA GLU A 68 -3.96 -11.05 -12.01
C GLU A 68 -4.39 -10.36 -10.73
N PHE A 69 -3.46 -10.06 -9.83
CA PHE A 69 -3.76 -9.39 -8.59
C PHE A 69 -4.36 -8.00 -8.82
N VAL A 70 -3.71 -7.19 -9.68
CA VAL A 70 -4.18 -5.85 -10.00
C VAL A 70 -5.52 -5.89 -10.72
N GLN A 71 -5.71 -6.83 -11.65
CA GLN A 71 -7.02 -6.99 -12.34
C GLN A 71 -8.13 -7.36 -11.36
N GLY A 72 -7.85 -8.23 -10.38
CA GLY A 72 -8.79 -8.53 -9.30
C GLY A 72 -9.15 -7.30 -8.48
N MET A 73 -8.16 -6.52 -8.05
CA MET A 73 -8.38 -5.28 -7.29
C MET A 73 -9.17 -4.22 -8.08
N LYS A 74 -8.91 -4.08 -9.37
CA LYS A 74 -9.68 -3.21 -10.28
C LYS A 74 -11.16 -3.62 -10.36
N LYS A 75 -11.39 -4.94 -10.44
CA LYS A 75 -12.73 -5.49 -10.44
C LYS A 75 -13.46 -5.20 -9.13
N LEU A 76 -12.81 -5.40 -7.98
CA LEU A 76 -13.38 -5.09 -6.67
C LEU A 76 -13.77 -3.61 -6.54
N ALA A 77 -12.90 -2.70 -7.01
CA ALA A 77 -13.20 -1.27 -7.00
C ALA A 77 -14.46 -0.94 -7.80
N ALA A 78 -14.60 -1.52 -8.98
CA ALA A 78 -15.75 -1.30 -9.86
C ALA A 78 -17.03 -1.96 -9.34
N ASP A 79 -16.97 -3.20 -8.86
CA ASP A 79 -18.12 -3.95 -8.38
C ASP A 79 -18.75 -3.30 -7.14
N HIS A 80 -17.96 -2.64 -6.30
CA HIS A 80 -18.40 -2.02 -5.06
C HIS A 80 -18.49 -0.49 -5.10
N ASP A 81 -18.24 0.13 -6.26
CA ASP A 81 -18.28 1.60 -6.47
C ASP A 81 -17.40 2.37 -5.47
N VAL A 82 -16.18 1.86 -5.20
CA VAL A 82 -15.23 2.44 -4.23
C VAL A 82 -13.88 2.71 -4.88
N TRP A 83 -13.17 3.72 -4.40
CA TRP A 83 -11.76 3.89 -4.69
C TRP A 83 -10.93 2.95 -3.82
N LEU A 84 -9.91 2.31 -4.40
CA LEU A 84 -8.98 1.45 -3.68
C LEU A 84 -7.55 1.94 -3.81
N THR A 85 -6.80 1.86 -2.70
CA THR A 85 -5.35 2.04 -2.70
C THR A 85 -4.72 0.83 -2.02
N PHE A 86 -3.74 0.18 -2.67
CA PHE A 86 -3.11 -1.04 -2.17
C PHE A 86 -1.66 -1.15 -2.58
N GLY A 87 -0.86 -1.83 -1.75
CA GLY A 87 0.54 -2.12 -2.03
C GLY A 87 0.72 -3.45 -2.76
N MET A 88 1.65 -3.49 -3.71
CA MET A 88 2.02 -4.70 -4.46
C MET A 88 3.53 -4.84 -4.62
N LYS A 89 3.96 -6.03 -4.99
CA LYS A 89 5.28 -6.32 -5.54
C LYS A 89 5.20 -6.23 -7.06
N GLU A 90 5.77 -5.17 -7.64
CA GLU A 90 5.76 -4.96 -9.08
C GLU A 90 7.05 -5.50 -9.70
N THR A 91 6.93 -6.26 -10.79
CA THR A 91 8.08 -6.80 -11.53
C THR A 91 8.96 -5.70 -12.11
N ILE A 92 10.27 -5.99 -12.22
CA ILE A 92 11.25 -5.18 -12.96
C ILE A 92 11.41 -5.79 -14.36
N GLU A 93 11.49 -4.95 -15.38
CA GLU A 93 11.65 -5.41 -16.77
C GLU A 93 12.99 -6.11 -17.02
N ASP A 94 14.05 -5.78 -16.25
CA ASP A 94 15.36 -6.40 -16.37
C ASP A 94 15.36 -7.78 -15.70
N PRO A 95 15.45 -8.89 -16.46
CA PRO A 95 15.43 -10.23 -15.91
C PRO A 95 16.68 -10.60 -15.09
N ALA A 96 17.74 -9.79 -15.17
CA ALA A 96 18.94 -9.95 -14.34
C ALA A 96 18.79 -9.32 -12.95
N ASP A 97 17.82 -8.45 -12.73
CA ASP A 97 17.51 -7.85 -11.43
C ASP A 97 16.44 -8.69 -10.71
N HIS A 98 16.86 -9.49 -9.73
CA HIS A 98 15.96 -10.35 -8.95
C HIS A 98 15.10 -9.58 -7.93
N ARG A 99 15.23 -8.25 -7.85
CA ARG A 99 14.37 -7.40 -7.01
C ARG A 99 13.04 -7.15 -7.69
N CYS A 100 12.14 -6.56 -6.95
CA CYS A 100 10.89 -5.97 -7.45
C CYS A 100 10.76 -4.53 -6.99
N TYR A 101 9.71 -3.82 -7.40
CA TYR A 101 9.37 -2.53 -6.79
C TYR A 101 8.33 -2.74 -5.68
N ASN A 102 8.49 -1.97 -4.59
CA ASN A 102 7.43 -1.76 -3.61
C ASN A 102 6.52 -0.67 -4.17
N THR A 103 5.42 -1.08 -4.78
CA THR A 103 4.52 -0.20 -5.54
C THR A 103 3.17 -0.07 -4.85
N VAL A 104 2.69 1.16 -4.75
CA VAL A 104 1.30 1.44 -4.38
C VAL A 104 0.53 1.77 -5.65
N VAL A 105 -0.63 1.16 -5.79
CA VAL A 105 -1.57 1.38 -6.89
C VAL A 105 -2.83 2.04 -6.35
N MET A 106 -3.30 3.09 -7.03
CA MET A 106 -4.57 3.75 -6.76
C MET A 106 -5.52 3.50 -7.92
N VAL A 107 -6.70 2.96 -7.60
CA VAL A 107 -7.75 2.62 -8.56
C VAL A 107 -9.02 3.38 -8.21
N ASN A 108 -9.68 3.96 -9.22
CA ASN A 108 -10.96 4.63 -9.04
C ASN A 108 -12.13 3.64 -8.98
N ASN A 109 -13.31 4.15 -8.68
CA ASN A 109 -14.55 3.37 -8.60
C ASN A 109 -15.07 2.81 -9.93
N LYS A 110 -14.35 3.04 -11.03
CA LYS A 110 -14.62 2.41 -12.34
C LYS A 110 -13.63 1.28 -12.66
N GLY A 111 -12.72 0.97 -11.73
CA GLY A 111 -11.66 -0.01 -11.94
C GLY A 111 -10.51 0.48 -12.83
N GLU A 112 -10.30 1.79 -12.93
CA GLU A 112 -9.20 2.37 -13.69
C GLU A 112 -8.04 2.72 -12.75
N ILE A 113 -6.81 2.35 -13.13
CA ILE A 113 -5.62 2.82 -12.41
C ILE A 113 -5.49 4.32 -12.70
N VAL A 114 -5.53 5.13 -11.64
CA VAL A 114 -5.40 6.58 -11.75
C VAL A 114 -4.00 7.05 -11.38
N GLN A 115 -3.28 6.28 -10.56
CA GLN A 115 -1.89 6.56 -10.20
C GLN A 115 -1.18 5.30 -9.72
N THR A 116 0.13 5.27 -9.92
CA THR A 116 1.04 4.28 -9.35
C THR A 116 2.24 4.99 -8.72
N TYR A 117 2.77 4.42 -7.65
CA TYR A 117 3.93 4.97 -6.96
C TYR A 117 4.88 3.88 -6.53
N ARG A 118 6.11 3.93 -7.01
CA ARG A 118 7.21 3.09 -6.56
C ARG A 118 7.93 3.80 -5.42
N LYS A 119 7.96 3.19 -4.24
CA LYS A 119 8.61 3.75 -3.04
C LYS A 119 10.04 4.22 -3.35
N THR A 120 10.33 5.49 -3.04
CA THR A 120 11.63 6.10 -3.36
C THR A 120 12.65 5.94 -2.24
N HIS A 121 12.23 5.98 -0.98
CA HIS A 121 13.10 5.84 0.18
C HIS A 121 12.91 4.49 0.86
N LEU A 122 13.81 3.57 0.56
CA LEU A 122 13.79 2.22 1.11
C LEU A 122 14.32 2.20 2.54
N TYR A 123 13.80 1.28 3.36
CA TYR A 123 14.20 1.12 4.74
C TYR A 123 15.50 0.31 4.87
N ASP A 124 16.63 1.01 4.84
CA ASP A 124 17.95 0.43 5.07
C ASP A 124 18.46 0.87 6.45
N ALA A 125 17.91 0.25 7.51
CA ALA A 125 18.26 0.62 8.88
C ALA A 125 18.16 -0.56 9.84
N PHE A 126 18.82 -0.47 10.98
CA PHE A 126 18.78 -1.43 12.08
C PHE A 126 19.04 -2.89 11.68
N GLY A 127 19.97 -3.10 10.74
CA GLY A 127 20.36 -4.45 10.29
C GLY A 127 19.45 -5.04 9.20
N TYR A 128 18.39 -4.37 8.83
CA TYR A 128 17.55 -4.73 7.67
C TYR A 128 17.88 -3.83 6.48
N LYS A 129 17.91 -4.40 5.29
CA LYS A 129 18.13 -3.67 4.03
C LYS A 129 17.01 -4.00 3.06
N GLU A 130 16.02 -3.09 2.99
CA GLU A 130 14.92 -3.19 2.03
C GLU A 130 15.43 -3.14 0.58
N SER A 131 16.56 -2.42 0.35
CA SER A 131 17.21 -2.32 -0.96
C SER A 131 17.77 -3.66 -1.51
N ASN A 132 17.89 -4.69 -0.68
CA ASN A 132 18.22 -6.03 -1.17
C ASN A 132 17.02 -6.68 -1.88
N GLU A 133 15.81 -6.41 -1.41
CA GLU A 133 14.56 -7.01 -1.91
C GLU A 133 13.88 -6.12 -2.96
N TYR A 134 13.96 -4.80 -2.77
CA TYR A 134 13.28 -3.84 -3.62
C TYR A 134 14.26 -2.88 -4.31
N LYS A 135 13.85 -2.42 -5.49
CA LYS A 135 14.48 -1.32 -6.22
C LYS A 135 13.75 -0.02 -5.89
N ALA A 136 14.48 1.02 -5.58
CA ALA A 136 13.90 2.35 -5.33
C ALA A 136 13.24 2.92 -6.59
N GLY A 137 12.12 3.60 -6.41
CA GLY A 137 11.52 4.46 -7.44
C GLY A 137 12.37 5.70 -7.68
N ASP A 138 12.08 6.41 -8.73
CA ASP A 138 12.83 7.58 -9.21
C ASP A 138 12.05 8.90 -9.14
N LYS A 139 10.77 8.84 -8.74
CA LYS A 139 9.87 10.01 -8.70
C LYS A 139 9.00 9.98 -7.46
N PHE A 140 8.73 11.13 -6.88
CA PHE A 140 7.73 11.27 -5.84
C PHE A 140 6.32 11.07 -6.42
N PHE A 141 5.40 10.72 -5.53
CA PHE A 141 3.99 10.60 -5.90
C PHE A 141 3.45 11.95 -6.38
N GLU A 142 2.82 11.95 -7.55
CA GLU A 142 2.10 13.12 -8.03
C GLU A 142 0.67 13.11 -7.48
N PRO A 143 0.24 14.15 -6.73
CA PRO A 143 -1.09 14.19 -6.12
C PRO A 143 -2.21 14.08 -7.15
N VAL A 144 -3.23 13.29 -6.82
CA VAL A 144 -4.35 12.93 -7.68
C VAL A 144 -5.60 13.71 -7.30
N ASP A 145 -6.24 14.35 -8.27
CA ASP A 145 -7.57 14.94 -8.08
C ASP A 145 -8.62 13.84 -7.95
N THR A 146 -9.39 13.87 -6.87
CA THR A 146 -10.43 12.89 -6.57
C THR A 146 -11.72 13.60 -6.14
N PRO A 147 -12.86 12.90 -6.08
CA PRO A 147 -14.10 13.47 -5.54
C PRO A 147 -14.00 13.94 -4.07
N PHE A 148 -12.93 13.54 -3.37
CA PHE A 148 -12.72 13.79 -1.94
C PHE A 148 -11.75 14.93 -1.64
N GLY A 149 -11.14 15.51 -2.67
CA GLY A 149 -10.02 16.43 -2.61
C GLY A 149 -8.79 15.88 -3.32
N LYS A 150 -7.70 16.62 -3.32
CA LYS A 150 -6.45 16.20 -3.94
C LYS A 150 -5.65 15.31 -2.99
N LEU A 151 -5.47 14.06 -3.38
CA LEU A 151 -4.80 13.05 -2.55
C LEU A 151 -3.32 12.95 -2.87
N GLY A 152 -2.49 13.04 -1.84
CA GLY A 152 -1.08 12.71 -1.85
C GLY A 152 -0.82 11.39 -1.12
N LEU A 153 0.36 10.79 -1.36
CA LEU A 153 0.73 9.51 -0.77
C LEU A 153 2.24 9.39 -0.61
N PHE A 154 2.67 8.82 0.51
CA PHE A 154 4.03 8.34 0.75
C PHE A 154 3.99 7.04 1.56
N VAL A 155 5.02 6.22 1.49
CA VAL A 155 4.96 4.83 1.97
C VAL A 155 5.84 4.64 3.21
N CYS A 156 5.23 4.25 4.33
CA CYS A 156 5.89 3.72 5.53
C CYS A 156 7.10 4.58 5.98
N TYR A 157 8.32 4.10 5.74
CA TYR A 157 9.58 4.76 6.14
C TYR A 157 9.72 6.18 5.59
N GLU A 158 9.03 6.52 4.51
CA GLU A 158 9.08 7.86 3.90
C GLU A 158 8.53 8.96 4.81
N VAL A 159 7.83 8.62 5.89
CA VAL A 159 7.47 9.58 6.96
C VAL A 159 8.71 10.26 7.58
N ARG A 160 9.89 9.62 7.48
CA ARG A 160 11.17 10.16 7.96
C ARG A 160 11.77 11.23 7.04
N PHE A 161 11.21 11.40 5.86
CA PHE A 161 11.66 12.32 4.82
C PHE A 161 10.60 13.40 4.58
N PRO A 162 10.59 14.49 5.38
CA PRO A 162 9.54 15.50 5.32
C PRO A 162 9.43 16.20 3.96
N GLU A 163 10.49 16.17 3.16
CA GLU A 163 10.49 16.68 1.78
C GLU A 163 9.51 15.95 0.88
N VAL A 164 9.27 14.65 1.09
CA VAL A 164 8.29 13.88 0.31
C VAL A 164 6.87 14.40 0.53
N ALA A 165 6.50 14.65 1.79
CA ALA A 165 5.20 15.21 2.13
C ALA A 165 5.09 16.68 1.67
N ARG A 166 6.16 17.48 1.87
CA ARG A 166 6.18 18.90 1.46
C ARG A 166 6.03 19.09 -0.04
N ASP A 167 6.70 18.24 -0.85
CA ASP A 167 6.56 18.27 -2.32
C ASP A 167 5.09 18.13 -2.70
N GLN A 168 4.39 17.15 -2.15
CA GLN A 168 2.99 16.90 -2.46
C GLN A 168 2.05 18.01 -1.98
N VAL A 169 2.27 18.55 -0.77
CA VAL A 169 1.51 19.70 -0.28
C VAL A 169 1.76 20.94 -1.15
N SER A 170 2.99 21.16 -1.60
CA SER A 170 3.30 22.27 -2.52
C SER A 170 2.62 22.13 -3.89
N LYS A 171 2.30 20.91 -4.28
CA LYS A 171 1.52 20.56 -5.49
C LYS A 171 -0.01 20.56 -5.23
N GLY A 172 -0.42 20.97 -4.04
CA GLY A 172 -1.82 21.16 -3.68
C GLY A 172 -2.52 19.93 -3.11
N ALA A 173 -1.80 18.96 -2.57
CA ALA A 173 -2.44 17.85 -1.85
C ALA A 173 -3.20 18.35 -0.63
N ASP A 174 -4.48 18.01 -0.52
CA ASP A 174 -5.37 18.32 0.62
C ASP A 174 -5.25 17.25 1.71
N ILE A 175 -5.04 16.00 1.29
CA ILE A 175 -4.98 14.81 2.16
C ILE A 175 -3.73 14.03 1.81
N LEU A 176 -2.96 13.63 2.83
CA LEU A 176 -1.81 12.74 2.68
C LEU A 176 -2.14 11.36 3.26
N MET A 177 -1.97 10.33 2.45
CA MET A 177 -2.15 8.94 2.85
C MET A 177 -0.80 8.26 3.09
N GLN A 178 -0.74 7.40 4.10
CA GLN A 178 0.48 6.67 4.43
C GLN A 178 0.17 5.17 4.63
N PRO A 179 0.22 4.34 3.57
CA PRO A 179 0.19 2.90 3.76
C PRO A 179 1.48 2.43 4.46
N GLU A 180 1.31 1.60 5.48
CA GLU A 180 2.39 1.05 6.28
C GLU A 180 2.40 -0.47 6.26
N ARG A 181 3.60 -1.02 6.35
CA ARG A 181 3.84 -2.41 6.67
C ARG A 181 4.07 -2.52 8.17
N LYS A 182 3.04 -2.87 8.95
CA LYS A 182 3.22 -3.12 10.38
C LYS A 182 4.11 -4.34 10.58
N VAL A 183 5.26 -4.15 11.20
CA VAL A 183 6.00 -5.26 11.79
C VAL A 183 5.22 -5.70 13.04
N ILE A 184 4.74 -6.94 13.08
CA ILE A 184 4.14 -7.50 14.27
C ILE A 184 5.29 -7.66 15.28
N GLY A 185 5.41 -6.69 16.17
CA GLY A 185 6.29 -6.68 17.31
C GLY A 185 5.53 -6.02 18.44
N SER A 186 5.77 -6.45 19.66
CA SER A 186 5.19 -5.81 20.84
C SER A 186 5.48 -4.31 20.82
N CYS A 187 4.46 -3.49 21.04
CA CYS A 187 4.64 -2.04 21.17
C CYS A 187 5.68 -1.76 22.27
N PRO A 188 6.77 -1.03 22.00
CA PRO A 188 7.79 -0.75 23.01
C PRO A 188 7.24 0.01 24.22
N ALA A 189 6.11 0.71 24.08
CA ALA A 189 5.51 1.50 25.13
C ALA A 189 4.53 0.71 26.00
N CYS A 190 3.82 -0.30 25.47
CA CYS A 190 2.79 -1.05 26.20
C CYS A 190 2.98 -2.56 26.20
N GLY A 191 3.96 -3.10 25.46
CA GLY A 191 4.25 -4.53 25.39
C GLY A 191 3.19 -5.41 24.71
N SER A 192 2.11 -4.83 24.19
CA SER A 192 1.04 -5.58 23.52
C SER A 192 1.31 -5.74 22.02
N ASP A 193 0.88 -6.89 21.46
CA ASP A 193 0.97 -7.17 20.02
C ASP A 193 0.01 -6.30 19.19
N VAL A 194 -0.96 -5.68 19.85
CA VAL A 194 -1.88 -4.70 19.29
C VAL A 194 -1.92 -3.51 20.22
N CYS A 195 -1.42 -2.37 19.78
CA CYS A 195 -1.54 -1.15 20.56
C CYS A 195 -2.98 -0.63 20.47
N GLU A 196 -3.77 -0.79 21.55
CA GLU A 196 -5.15 -0.27 21.64
C GLU A 196 -5.23 1.26 21.66
N THR A 197 -4.10 1.95 21.71
CA THR A 197 -4.04 3.41 21.56
C THR A 197 -4.31 3.91 20.13
N ALA A 198 -4.61 3.01 19.20
CA ALA A 198 -5.07 3.34 17.84
C ALA A 198 -6.51 3.90 17.80
N LYS A 199 -6.96 4.61 18.81
CA LYS A 199 -7.95 5.67 18.63
C LYS A 199 -7.25 6.90 18.05
N GLY A 200 -6.83 6.77 16.80
CA GLY A 200 -6.22 7.84 16.02
C GLY A 200 -4.76 8.14 16.42
N TRP A 201 -3.85 7.98 15.44
CA TRP A 201 -2.50 8.56 15.38
C TRP A 201 -1.36 7.80 16.07
N PHE A 202 -0.57 7.13 15.23
CA PHE A 202 0.85 6.77 15.39
C PHE A 202 1.28 5.99 16.66
N CYS A 203 1.45 4.67 16.52
CA CYS A 203 2.64 4.03 17.07
C CYS A 203 3.72 3.98 16.00
#